data_85d4476ab7a8ce5f62edba4f64dbd525
#
_entry.id   85d4476ab7a8ce5f62edba4f64dbd525
#
_cell.length_a   1.000
_cell.length_b   1.000
_cell.length_c   1.000
_cell.angle_alpha   90.00
_cell.angle_beta   90.00
_cell.angle_gamma   90.00
#
_symmetry.space_group_name_H-M   'P 1'
#
loop_
_entity.id
_entity.type
_entity.pdbx_description
1 polymer ?
#
loop_
_entity_poly.entity_id
_entity_poly.type
_entity_poly.pdbx_seq_one_letter_code
_entity_poly.pdbx_strand_id
1 'polypeptide(L)'
;MSTKHAIAAARFLENKENEAWHDHTLWMVRTKRDKMSHSLPEWERLRELASEIKLYSNSHLDTLLEEFEKNAIANGAIVHWAKDAEEHNEIVLRILRQHDARNLIKSKSMLTEECHMNEFLMSKGIDVVESDLGERILQLMHLAPSHIVMPAIHIKREQISEMMEREMGTEKGNIDPTYLTHAARKNLREKFLHADVAMTGANFAVASTGEIVVCTNEGNADMGTSFPKVHIATMGMEKIVPNLEALGVFTRLLARSGTGQPITSYTSHYRRPPEGQEFHIIIVNNGRSDILAKPDHIRTLNCIRCGECMNTCPVYRRSGGYSYTYFIPGPIGINLGMLRNPEEYSDNVSACSLCLSCSNVCPVKIDLGEQIYRWRQDLDKIGKASKEKKVMSFGMKFLMERPGLFNTALKFAPVVNHLPRFMVYNGLNAWGKGRELPAFAKESFNDMWKNNKVR
;
A
#
# COMPACT_ATOMS: atom_id res chain seq x y z
N MET A 1 -2.44 10.16 25.85
CA MET A 1 -1.71 10.96 24.84
C MET A 1 -2.23 10.65 23.46
N SER A 2 -2.28 11.66 22.57
CA SER A 2 -2.68 11.45 21.17
C SER A 2 -1.58 10.70 20.43
N THR A 3 -1.93 9.73 19.56
CA THR A 3 -0.94 9.00 18.75
C THR A 3 -0.37 9.90 17.65
N LYS A 4 0.82 9.57 17.12
CA LYS A 4 1.40 10.28 15.97
C LYS A 4 0.43 10.33 14.79
N HIS A 5 -0.23 9.21 14.49
CA HIS A 5 -1.29 9.14 13.49
C HIS A 5 -2.42 10.15 13.75
N ALA A 6 -2.94 10.20 14.98
CA ALA A 6 -4.06 11.10 15.30
C ALA A 6 -3.67 12.59 15.18
N ILE A 7 -2.43 12.96 15.51
CA ILE A 7 -1.90 14.33 15.37
C ILE A 7 -1.82 14.68 13.87
N ALA A 8 -1.23 13.82 13.06
CA ALA A 8 -1.10 14.05 11.63
C ALA A 8 -2.47 14.07 10.90
N ALA A 9 -3.39 13.19 11.30
CA ALA A 9 -4.76 13.19 10.79
C ALA A 9 -5.51 14.49 11.14
N ALA A 10 -5.33 15.01 12.35
CA ALA A 10 -5.92 16.28 12.75
C ALA A 10 -5.44 17.44 11.87
N ARG A 11 -4.15 17.52 11.58
CA ARG A 11 -3.57 18.50 10.65
C ARG A 11 -4.13 18.37 9.23
N PHE A 12 -4.26 17.16 8.72
CA PHE A 12 -4.86 16.91 7.41
C PHE A 12 -6.31 17.42 7.35
N LEU A 13 -7.08 17.23 8.42
CA LEU A 13 -8.48 17.65 8.54
C LEU A 13 -8.67 19.17 8.69
N GLU A 14 -7.62 19.94 8.96
CA GLU A 14 -7.68 21.42 8.99
C GLU A 14 -7.98 21.98 7.59
N ASN A 15 -7.47 21.35 6.53
CA ASN A 15 -7.77 21.73 5.16
C ASN A 15 -8.97 20.94 4.62
N LYS A 16 -10.16 21.50 4.78
CA LYS A 16 -11.44 20.88 4.37
C LYS A 16 -11.54 20.62 2.86
N GLU A 17 -10.93 21.46 2.06
CA GLU A 17 -10.92 21.30 0.61
C GLU A 17 -10.09 20.10 0.18
N ASN A 18 -8.90 19.94 0.76
CA ASN A 18 -8.05 18.77 0.50
C ASN A 18 -8.67 17.48 1.03
N GLU A 19 -9.32 17.52 2.19
CA GLU A 19 -10.07 16.38 2.74
C GLU A 19 -11.16 15.93 1.75
N ALA A 20 -11.99 16.87 1.30
CA ALA A 20 -13.09 16.58 0.38
C ALA A 20 -12.59 16.07 -0.98
N TRP A 21 -11.54 16.66 -1.54
CA TRP A 21 -10.89 16.21 -2.76
C TRP A 21 -10.36 14.77 -2.64
N HIS A 22 -9.64 14.48 -1.58
CA HIS A 22 -9.05 13.16 -1.32
C HIS A 22 -10.13 12.08 -1.17
N ASP A 23 -11.16 12.36 -0.36
CA ASP A 23 -12.29 11.46 -0.15
C ASP A 23 -13.04 11.18 -1.47
N HIS A 24 -13.36 12.23 -2.23
CA HIS A 24 -14.07 12.12 -3.50
C HIS A 24 -13.27 11.30 -4.53
N THR A 25 -11.98 11.61 -4.68
CA THR A 25 -11.13 10.96 -5.67
C THR A 25 -10.97 9.47 -5.40
N LEU A 26 -10.73 9.09 -4.15
CA LEU A 26 -10.64 7.68 -3.74
C LEU A 26 -11.97 6.94 -3.91
N TRP A 27 -13.09 7.62 -3.61
CA TRP A 27 -14.41 7.03 -3.82
C TRP A 27 -14.72 6.79 -5.30
N MET A 28 -14.30 7.70 -6.16
CA MET A 28 -14.41 7.53 -7.62
C MET A 28 -13.62 6.29 -8.09
N VAL A 29 -12.38 6.11 -7.62
CA VAL A 29 -11.56 4.93 -7.95
C VAL A 29 -12.22 3.66 -7.43
N ARG A 30 -12.74 3.68 -6.19
CA ARG A 30 -13.48 2.57 -5.62
C ARG A 30 -14.71 2.19 -6.44
N THR A 31 -15.49 3.17 -6.89
CA THR A 31 -16.68 2.94 -7.73
C THR A 31 -16.31 2.30 -9.08
N LYS A 32 -15.23 2.76 -9.72
CA LYS A 32 -14.71 2.13 -10.95
C LYS A 32 -14.32 0.68 -10.72
N ARG A 33 -13.61 0.42 -9.63
CA ARG A 33 -13.22 -0.94 -9.24
C ARG A 33 -14.42 -1.84 -9.02
N ASP A 34 -15.42 -1.40 -8.28
CA ASP A 34 -16.62 -2.20 -7.99
C ASP A 34 -17.37 -2.54 -9.29
N LYS A 35 -17.55 -1.57 -10.18
CA LYS A 35 -18.12 -1.80 -11.51
C LYS A 35 -17.33 -2.86 -12.29
N MET A 36 -16.00 -2.77 -12.27
CA MET A 36 -15.14 -3.67 -13.04
C MET A 36 -15.06 -5.09 -12.44
N SER A 37 -15.09 -5.22 -11.12
CA SER A 37 -15.14 -6.52 -10.45
C SER A 37 -16.48 -7.22 -10.67
N HIS A 38 -17.61 -6.51 -10.55
CA HIS A 38 -18.94 -7.06 -10.79
C HIS A 38 -19.22 -7.39 -12.26
N SER A 39 -18.47 -6.83 -13.20
CA SER A 39 -18.57 -7.19 -14.63
C SER A 39 -17.96 -8.54 -14.97
N LEU A 40 -17.30 -9.20 -14.02
CA LEU A 40 -16.64 -10.49 -14.21
C LEU A 40 -17.37 -11.56 -13.39
N PRO A 41 -18.17 -12.46 -14.04
CA PRO A 41 -18.97 -13.45 -13.31
C PRO A 41 -18.13 -14.36 -12.40
N GLU A 42 -16.92 -14.72 -12.81
CA GLU A 42 -15.99 -15.56 -12.07
C GLU A 42 -15.11 -14.81 -11.06
N TRP A 43 -15.43 -13.56 -10.71
CA TRP A 43 -14.61 -12.72 -9.83
C TRP A 43 -14.24 -13.40 -8.50
N GLU A 44 -15.22 -13.98 -7.80
CA GLU A 44 -14.96 -14.65 -6.53
C GLU A 44 -14.11 -15.91 -6.70
N ARG A 45 -14.32 -16.66 -7.76
CA ARG A 45 -13.51 -17.86 -8.06
C ARG A 45 -12.05 -17.47 -8.35
N LEU A 46 -11.82 -16.38 -9.08
CA LEU A 46 -10.46 -15.87 -9.31
C LEU A 46 -9.78 -15.43 -8.01
N ARG A 47 -10.51 -14.78 -7.10
CA ARG A 47 -9.98 -14.40 -5.79
C ARG A 47 -9.59 -15.61 -4.93
N GLU A 48 -10.39 -16.68 -4.97
CA GLU A 48 -10.08 -17.96 -4.31
C GLU A 48 -8.82 -18.56 -4.88
N LEU A 49 -8.74 -18.73 -6.20
CA LEU A 49 -7.56 -19.25 -6.88
C LEU A 49 -6.32 -18.42 -6.57
N ALA A 50 -6.42 -17.10 -6.61
CA ALA A 50 -5.29 -16.22 -6.28
C ALA A 50 -4.82 -16.39 -4.83
N SER A 51 -5.74 -16.58 -3.89
CA SER A 51 -5.40 -16.87 -2.50
C SER A 51 -4.72 -18.22 -2.35
N GLU A 52 -5.24 -19.25 -3.01
CA GLU A 52 -4.68 -20.60 -3.01
C GLU A 52 -3.28 -20.63 -3.64
N ILE A 53 -3.10 -19.99 -4.81
CA ILE A 53 -1.80 -19.89 -5.49
C ILE A 53 -0.78 -19.17 -4.59
N LYS A 54 -1.16 -18.06 -3.95
CA LYS A 54 -0.23 -17.33 -3.07
C LYS A 54 0.12 -18.13 -1.81
N LEU A 55 -0.84 -18.85 -1.24
CA LEU A 55 -0.54 -19.75 -0.11
C LEU A 55 0.40 -20.88 -0.53
N TYR A 56 0.15 -21.49 -1.70
CA TYR A 56 1.03 -22.49 -2.26
C TYR A 56 2.44 -21.91 -2.48
N SER A 57 2.55 -20.76 -3.15
CA SER A 57 3.84 -20.12 -3.41
C SER A 57 4.61 -19.81 -2.13
N ASN A 58 3.94 -19.31 -1.09
CA ASN A 58 4.58 -19.00 0.17
C ASN A 58 4.98 -20.25 0.97
N SER A 59 4.27 -21.37 0.81
CA SER A 59 4.61 -22.65 1.48
C SER A 59 5.70 -23.44 0.76
N HIS A 60 6.01 -23.11 -0.51
CA HIS A 60 7.06 -23.71 -1.32
C HIS A 60 8.04 -22.64 -1.83
N LEU A 61 8.25 -21.61 -0.99
CA LEU A 61 9.00 -20.43 -1.42
C LEU A 61 10.45 -20.73 -1.76
N ASP A 62 11.09 -21.60 -1.01
CA ASP A 62 12.43 -22.11 -1.22
C ASP A 62 12.57 -22.79 -2.59
N THR A 63 11.78 -23.82 -2.82
CA THR A 63 11.79 -24.60 -4.07
C THR A 63 11.49 -23.74 -5.31
N LEU A 64 10.48 -22.86 -5.20
CA LEU A 64 10.11 -21.99 -6.33
C LEU A 64 11.16 -20.92 -6.61
N LEU A 65 11.86 -20.41 -5.60
CA LEU A 65 12.93 -19.44 -5.79
C LEU A 65 14.18 -20.10 -6.39
N GLU A 66 14.54 -21.31 -5.98
CA GLU A 66 15.61 -22.09 -6.59
C GLU A 66 15.31 -22.42 -8.06
N GLU A 67 14.08 -22.83 -8.37
CA GLU A 67 13.62 -23.07 -9.75
C GLU A 67 13.71 -21.78 -10.57
N PHE A 68 13.23 -20.66 -10.01
CA PHE A 68 13.29 -19.35 -10.66
C PHE A 68 14.73 -18.94 -10.98
N GLU A 69 15.62 -18.99 -10.00
CA GLU A 69 17.05 -18.64 -10.18
C GLU A 69 17.69 -19.47 -11.26
N LYS A 70 17.52 -20.79 -11.22
CA LYS A 70 18.04 -21.72 -12.23
C LYS A 70 17.56 -21.34 -13.64
N ASN A 71 16.26 -21.08 -13.80
CA ASN A 71 15.67 -20.73 -15.08
C ASN A 71 16.09 -19.34 -15.57
N ALA A 72 16.18 -18.36 -14.66
CA ALA A 72 16.64 -17.01 -14.97
C ALA A 72 18.10 -17.00 -15.44
N ILE A 73 18.98 -17.73 -14.75
CA ILE A 73 20.40 -17.89 -15.16
C ILE A 73 20.49 -18.60 -16.52
N ALA A 74 19.69 -19.63 -16.75
CA ALA A 74 19.65 -20.33 -18.04
C ALA A 74 19.16 -19.44 -19.19
N ASN A 75 18.39 -18.40 -18.89
CA ASN A 75 17.96 -17.37 -19.85
C ASN A 75 18.98 -16.25 -20.05
N GLY A 76 20.11 -16.24 -19.30
CA GLY A 76 21.17 -15.24 -19.41
C GLY A 76 21.07 -14.08 -18.40
N ALA A 77 20.22 -14.18 -17.38
CA ALA A 77 20.19 -13.21 -16.30
C ALA A 77 21.30 -13.47 -15.26
N ILE A 78 21.73 -12.41 -14.59
CA ILE A 78 22.65 -12.46 -13.45
C ILE A 78 21.80 -12.27 -12.19
N VAL A 79 21.69 -13.31 -11.37
CA VAL A 79 20.85 -13.31 -10.17
C VAL A 79 21.67 -12.96 -8.93
N HIS A 80 21.12 -12.07 -8.11
CA HIS A 80 21.69 -11.64 -6.84
C HIS A 80 20.65 -11.86 -5.73
N TRP A 81 21.16 -12.16 -4.54
CA TRP A 81 20.37 -12.29 -3.33
C TRP A 81 20.74 -11.18 -2.36
N ALA A 82 19.75 -10.52 -1.79
CA ALA A 82 19.93 -9.51 -0.77
C ALA A 82 19.13 -9.89 0.50
N LYS A 83 19.83 -10.02 1.61
CA LYS A 83 19.20 -10.37 2.91
C LYS A 83 18.33 -9.22 3.46
N ASP A 84 18.74 -7.97 3.18
CA ASP A 84 18.11 -6.76 3.69
C ASP A 84 18.23 -5.58 2.71
N ALA A 85 17.74 -4.41 3.13
CA ALA A 85 17.74 -3.19 2.34
C ALA A 85 19.17 -2.65 2.10
N GLU A 86 20.07 -2.80 3.05
CA GLU A 86 21.46 -2.34 2.92
C GLU A 86 22.20 -3.14 1.85
N GLU A 87 22.12 -4.46 1.92
CA GLU A 87 22.73 -5.32 0.92
C GLU A 87 22.14 -5.12 -0.48
N HIS A 88 20.80 -4.94 -0.57
CA HIS A 88 20.16 -4.58 -1.84
C HIS A 88 20.79 -3.31 -2.45
N ASN A 89 20.90 -2.24 -1.66
CA ASN A 89 21.40 -0.96 -2.13
C ASN A 89 22.90 -1.04 -2.52
N GLU A 90 23.70 -1.81 -1.77
CA GLU A 90 25.12 -2.02 -2.11
C GLU A 90 25.30 -2.87 -3.38
N ILE A 91 24.43 -3.84 -3.64
CA ILE A 91 24.43 -4.61 -4.90
C ILE A 91 24.15 -3.67 -6.07
N VAL A 92 23.10 -2.82 -5.97
CA VAL A 92 22.76 -1.85 -7.01
C VAL A 92 23.92 -0.89 -7.25
N LEU A 93 24.50 -0.31 -6.20
CA LEU A 93 25.63 0.60 -6.32
C LEU A 93 26.87 -0.05 -6.96
N ARG A 94 27.13 -1.31 -6.62
CA ARG A 94 28.24 -2.08 -7.22
C ARG A 94 28.04 -2.27 -8.72
N ILE A 95 26.83 -2.64 -9.17
CA ILE A 95 26.50 -2.78 -10.59
C ILE A 95 26.68 -1.42 -11.30
N LEU A 96 26.16 -0.33 -10.74
CA LEU A 96 26.31 1.00 -11.32
C LEU A 96 27.79 1.40 -11.48
N ARG A 97 28.63 1.13 -10.48
CA ARG A 97 30.07 1.42 -10.53
C ARG A 97 30.84 0.56 -11.53
N GLN A 98 30.45 -0.70 -11.71
CA GLN A 98 31.06 -1.60 -12.69
C GLN A 98 30.86 -1.13 -14.13
N HIS A 99 29.82 -0.34 -14.37
CA HIS A 99 29.49 0.24 -15.67
C HIS A 99 29.75 1.73 -15.78
N ASP A 100 30.50 2.33 -14.83
CA ASP A 100 30.77 3.76 -14.76
C ASP A 100 29.51 4.64 -14.87
N ALA A 101 28.34 4.09 -14.44
CA ALA A 101 27.05 4.75 -14.55
C ALA A 101 26.93 5.92 -13.58
N ARG A 102 26.43 7.04 -14.08
CA ARG A 102 26.18 8.27 -13.32
C ARG A 102 24.72 8.57 -13.09
N ASN A 103 23.86 7.94 -13.89
CA ASN A 103 22.43 8.08 -13.79
C ASN A 103 21.70 6.74 -13.92
N LEU A 104 20.54 6.68 -13.31
CA LEU A 104 19.65 5.52 -13.30
C LEU A 104 18.23 6.00 -13.61
N ILE A 105 17.61 5.44 -14.67
CA ILE A 105 16.18 5.64 -14.89
C ILE A 105 15.39 4.50 -14.28
N LYS A 106 14.40 4.80 -13.46
CA LYS A 106 13.67 3.82 -12.67
C LYS A 106 12.16 3.88 -12.94
N SER A 107 11.54 2.74 -13.23
CA SER A 107 10.10 2.62 -13.11
C SER A 107 9.73 2.32 -11.64
N LYS A 108 8.52 2.72 -11.27
CA LYS A 108 7.99 2.58 -9.91
C LYS A 108 8.28 1.22 -9.27
N SER A 109 8.84 1.26 -8.07
CA SER A 109 9.06 0.06 -7.26
C SER A 109 8.83 0.34 -5.78
N MET A 110 7.81 -0.30 -5.20
CA MET A 110 7.57 -0.21 -3.75
C MET A 110 8.68 -0.86 -2.93
N LEU A 111 9.47 -1.76 -3.52
CA LEU A 111 10.61 -2.38 -2.86
C LEU A 111 11.78 -1.41 -2.75
N THR A 112 12.04 -0.61 -3.77
CA THR A 112 13.11 0.41 -3.71
C THR A 112 12.77 1.52 -2.72
N GLU A 113 11.48 1.88 -2.57
CA GLU A 113 11.02 2.78 -1.51
C GLU A 113 11.21 2.15 -0.11
N GLU A 114 10.91 0.84 0.03
CA GLU A 114 11.16 0.09 1.26
C GLU A 114 12.63 0.07 1.66
N CYS A 115 13.52 0.05 0.68
CA CYS A 115 14.98 0.04 0.87
C CYS A 115 15.60 1.45 0.98
N HIS A 116 14.82 2.52 0.84
CA HIS A 116 15.34 3.91 0.78
C HIS A 116 16.45 4.07 -0.27
N MET A 117 16.31 3.38 -1.41
CA MET A 117 17.34 3.28 -2.42
C MET A 117 17.67 4.62 -3.09
N ASN A 118 16.65 5.44 -3.37
CA ASN A 118 16.84 6.71 -4.06
C ASN A 118 17.76 7.64 -3.24
N GLU A 119 17.48 7.81 -1.95
CA GLU A 119 18.28 8.64 -1.04
C GLU A 119 19.69 8.10 -0.91
N PHE A 120 19.83 6.77 -0.80
CA PHE A 120 21.13 6.12 -0.74
C PHE A 120 21.96 6.39 -1.99
N LEU A 121 21.43 6.14 -3.19
CA LEU A 121 22.15 6.33 -4.45
C LEU A 121 22.49 7.82 -4.70
N MET A 122 21.55 8.72 -4.43
CA MET A 122 21.80 10.17 -4.54
C MET A 122 22.91 10.62 -3.59
N SER A 123 23.00 10.06 -2.39
CA SER A 123 24.11 10.33 -1.45
C SER A 123 25.48 9.85 -1.96
N LYS A 124 25.49 8.92 -2.92
CA LYS A 124 26.69 8.39 -3.60
C LYS A 124 26.99 9.10 -4.93
N GLY A 125 26.23 10.15 -5.27
CA GLY A 125 26.43 10.96 -6.49
C GLY A 125 25.80 10.37 -7.75
N ILE A 126 24.86 9.42 -7.63
CA ILE A 126 24.09 8.86 -8.75
C ILE A 126 22.78 9.67 -8.92
N ASP A 127 22.53 10.15 -10.14
CA ASP A 127 21.25 10.80 -10.49
C ASP A 127 20.18 9.72 -10.70
N VAL A 128 19.14 9.70 -9.87
CA VAL A 128 18.02 8.76 -9.96
C VAL A 128 16.79 9.46 -10.53
N VAL A 129 16.30 8.99 -11.66
CA VAL A 129 15.15 9.57 -12.36
C VAL A 129 13.95 8.64 -12.28
N GLU A 130 12.89 9.09 -11.64
CA GLU A 130 11.58 8.39 -11.68
C GLU A 130 10.95 8.58 -13.06
N SER A 131 10.50 7.48 -13.67
CA SER A 131 9.91 7.50 -15.01
C SER A 131 8.39 7.43 -15.02
N ASP A 132 7.76 7.03 -13.93
CA ASP A 132 6.30 7.12 -13.76
C ASP A 132 5.89 8.57 -13.48
N LEU A 133 4.80 9.04 -14.09
CA LEU A 133 4.38 10.43 -13.96
C LEU A 133 4.08 10.82 -12.52
N GLY A 134 3.39 9.98 -11.76
CA GLY A 134 3.06 10.25 -10.36
C GLY A 134 4.28 10.35 -9.46
N GLU A 135 5.22 9.42 -9.59
CA GLU A 135 6.49 9.42 -8.88
C GLU A 135 7.39 10.58 -9.31
N ARG A 136 7.41 10.92 -10.61
CA ARG A 136 8.17 12.06 -11.13
C ARG A 136 7.68 13.38 -10.56
N ILE A 137 6.36 13.56 -10.47
CA ILE A 137 5.77 14.75 -9.83
C ILE A 137 6.24 14.85 -8.38
N LEU A 138 6.13 13.76 -7.61
CA LEU A 138 6.56 13.76 -6.21
C LEU A 138 8.06 14.01 -6.06
N GLN A 139 8.88 13.41 -6.93
CA GLN A 139 10.33 13.62 -6.95
C GLN A 139 10.67 15.11 -7.15
N LEU A 140 10.03 15.78 -8.11
CA LEU A 140 10.24 17.21 -8.41
C LEU A 140 9.66 18.12 -7.33
N MET A 141 8.66 17.66 -6.58
CA MET A 141 8.09 18.37 -5.44
C MET A 141 8.78 18.03 -4.11
N HIS A 142 9.73 17.11 -4.09
CA HIS A 142 10.41 16.60 -2.88
C HIS A 142 9.42 16.03 -1.85
N LEU A 143 8.41 15.29 -2.33
CA LEU A 143 7.37 14.67 -1.51
C LEU A 143 7.45 13.14 -1.55
N ALA A 144 7.05 12.50 -0.47
CA ALA A 144 6.90 11.05 -0.42
C ALA A 144 5.56 10.61 -1.07
N PRO A 145 5.45 9.34 -1.54
CA PRO A 145 4.19 8.82 -2.05
C PRO A 145 3.14 8.70 -0.93
N SER A 146 1.89 9.06 -1.25
CA SER A 146 0.77 8.94 -0.32
C SER A 146 -0.14 7.72 -0.57
N HIS A 147 0.06 7.02 -1.70
CA HIS A 147 -0.71 5.86 -2.11
C HIS A 147 0.16 4.90 -2.92
N ILE A 148 -0.07 3.57 -2.81
CA ILE A 148 0.75 2.56 -3.52
C ILE A 148 0.65 2.69 -5.03
N VAL A 149 -0.57 2.86 -5.58
CA VAL A 149 -0.81 2.83 -7.04
C VAL A 149 -0.86 4.23 -7.63
N MET A 150 -1.42 5.19 -6.90
CA MET A 150 -1.62 6.57 -7.32
C MET A 150 -0.85 7.51 -6.36
N PRO A 151 0.47 7.56 -6.41
CA PRO A 151 1.30 8.17 -5.37
C PRO A 151 1.01 9.65 -5.16
N ALA A 152 0.71 10.38 -6.23
CA ALA A 152 0.42 11.81 -6.23
C ALA A 152 -1.09 12.15 -6.13
N ILE A 153 -1.97 11.21 -5.72
CA ILE A 153 -3.43 11.39 -5.68
C ILE A 153 -3.90 12.57 -4.82
N HIS A 154 -3.07 12.99 -3.89
CA HIS A 154 -3.32 14.12 -2.99
C HIS A 154 -2.93 15.48 -3.58
N ILE A 155 -2.28 15.51 -4.77
CA ILE A 155 -1.83 16.72 -5.44
C ILE A 155 -2.90 17.16 -6.45
N LYS A 156 -3.28 18.43 -6.41
CA LYS A 156 -4.21 19.02 -7.37
C LYS A 156 -3.50 19.46 -8.66
N ARG A 157 -4.25 19.57 -9.76
CA ARG A 157 -3.69 19.95 -11.07
C ARG A 157 -3.02 21.33 -11.05
N GLU A 158 -3.56 22.26 -10.30
CA GLU A 158 -3.00 23.60 -10.12
C GLU A 158 -1.59 23.53 -9.53
N GLN A 159 -1.37 22.71 -8.50
CA GLN A 159 -0.07 22.49 -7.88
C GLN A 159 0.92 21.79 -8.83
N ILE A 160 0.41 20.86 -9.67
CA ILE A 160 1.21 20.20 -10.70
C ILE A 160 1.62 21.24 -11.77
N SER A 161 0.71 22.11 -12.20
CA SER A 161 1.00 23.18 -13.16
C SER A 161 2.08 24.12 -12.64
N GLU A 162 1.98 24.59 -11.39
CA GLU A 162 3.00 25.46 -10.75
C GLU A 162 4.38 24.76 -10.68
N MET A 163 4.40 23.48 -10.32
CA MET A 163 5.64 22.71 -10.30
C MET A 163 6.24 22.58 -11.69
N MET A 164 5.43 22.25 -12.73
CA MET A 164 5.92 22.09 -14.09
C MET A 164 6.35 23.43 -14.71
N GLU A 165 5.71 24.55 -14.35
CA GLU A 165 6.20 25.90 -14.71
C GLU A 165 7.63 26.10 -14.20
N ARG A 166 7.89 25.79 -12.95
CA ARG A 166 9.21 25.97 -12.32
C ARG A 166 10.26 25.01 -12.87
N GLU A 167 9.94 23.72 -13.02
CA GLU A 167 10.89 22.65 -13.33
C GLU A 167 11.05 22.38 -14.85
N MET A 168 10.04 22.70 -15.65
CA MET A 168 10.00 22.36 -17.07
C MET A 168 9.75 23.58 -17.97
N GLY A 169 9.52 24.77 -17.40
CA GLY A 169 9.26 26.00 -18.16
C GLY A 169 7.93 25.96 -18.92
N THR A 170 6.91 25.31 -18.39
CA THR A 170 5.58 25.29 -19.01
C THR A 170 4.88 26.63 -18.89
N GLU A 171 3.83 26.82 -19.68
CA GLU A 171 3.00 28.03 -19.65
C GLU A 171 2.34 28.22 -18.30
N LYS A 172 2.44 29.44 -17.77
CA LYS A 172 1.94 29.81 -16.45
C LYS A 172 0.45 29.59 -16.32
N GLY A 173 0.06 28.82 -15.28
CA GLY A 173 -1.33 28.57 -14.94
C GLY A 173 -2.08 27.66 -15.93
N ASN A 174 -1.39 27.03 -16.88
CA ASN A 174 -2.02 26.07 -17.78
C ASN A 174 -2.24 24.73 -17.05
N ILE A 175 -3.51 24.39 -16.83
CA ILE A 175 -3.96 23.16 -16.12
C ILE A 175 -4.54 22.11 -17.06
N ASP A 176 -4.38 22.27 -18.39
CA ASP A 176 -4.82 21.25 -19.34
C ASP A 176 -4.02 19.96 -19.16
N PRO A 177 -4.68 18.82 -18.83
CA PRO A 177 -3.98 17.55 -18.61
C PRO A 177 -3.18 17.08 -19.81
N THR A 178 -3.65 17.33 -21.02
CA THR A 178 -2.98 16.94 -22.26
C THR A 178 -1.69 17.71 -22.42
N TYR A 179 -1.74 19.03 -22.25
CA TYR A 179 -0.56 19.90 -22.29
C TYR A 179 0.49 19.50 -21.25
N LEU A 180 0.08 19.33 -19.99
CA LEU A 180 0.99 18.93 -18.90
C LEU A 180 1.61 17.55 -19.16
N THR A 181 0.84 16.59 -19.66
CA THR A 181 1.34 15.25 -20.01
C THR A 181 2.37 15.33 -21.16
N HIS A 182 2.14 16.17 -22.17
CA HIS A 182 3.11 16.38 -23.24
C HIS A 182 4.40 17.05 -22.73
N ALA A 183 4.32 17.97 -21.81
CA ALA A 183 5.50 18.60 -21.19
C ALA A 183 6.33 17.55 -20.41
N ALA A 184 5.67 16.73 -19.58
CA ALA A 184 6.32 15.63 -18.87
C ALA A 184 6.96 14.61 -19.84
N ARG A 185 6.26 14.24 -20.92
CA ARG A 185 6.78 13.35 -21.97
C ARG A 185 8.06 13.92 -22.60
N LYS A 186 8.07 15.20 -22.93
CA LYS A 186 9.24 15.87 -23.51
C LYS A 186 10.43 15.87 -22.52
N ASN A 187 10.18 16.18 -21.26
CA ASN A 187 11.21 16.16 -20.21
C ASN A 187 11.79 14.75 -20.03
N LEU A 188 10.94 13.72 -19.91
CA LEU A 188 11.38 12.34 -19.69
C LEU A 188 12.06 11.73 -20.92
N ARG A 189 11.72 12.17 -22.14
CA ARG A 189 12.33 11.63 -23.36
C ARG A 189 13.84 11.73 -23.33
N GLU A 190 14.41 12.88 -22.97
CA GLU A 190 15.85 13.08 -22.88
C GLU A 190 16.47 12.20 -21.78
N LYS A 191 15.74 11.98 -20.69
CA LYS A 191 16.19 11.10 -19.61
C LYS A 191 16.23 9.63 -20.05
N PHE A 192 15.24 9.16 -20.82
CA PHE A 192 15.25 7.81 -21.40
C PHE A 192 16.39 7.60 -22.39
N LEU A 193 16.65 8.55 -23.28
CA LEU A 193 17.66 8.45 -24.34
C LEU A 193 19.09 8.44 -23.77
N HIS A 194 19.32 9.03 -22.60
CA HIS A 194 20.65 9.20 -22.01
C HIS A 194 20.82 8.45 -20.69
N ALA A 195 19.93 7.50 -20.40
CA ALA A 195 20.05 6.67 -19.21
C ALA A 195 21.21 5.67 -19.34
N ASP A 196 22.09 5.63 -18.33
CA ASP A 196 23.19 4.67 -18.26
C ASP A 196 22.67 3.29 -17.89
N VAL A 197 21.77 3.22 -16.91
CA VAL A 197 21.18 1.99 -16.38
C VAL A 197 19.67 2.15 -16.24
N ALA A 198 18.93 1.10 -16.54
CA ALA A 198 17.50 1.02 -16.28
C ALA A 198 17.21 0.16 -15.04
N MET A 199 16.18 0.55 -14.28
CA MET A 199 15.71 -0.27 -13.17
C MET A 199 14.20 -0.45 -13.19
N THR A 200 13.75 -1.68 -12.92
CA THR A 200 12.33 -2.01 -12.78
C THR A 200 12.06 -2.72 -11.45
N GLY A 201 10.88 -2.44 -10.88
CA GLY A 201 10.32 -3.33 -9.87
C GLY A 201 9.61 -4.51 -10.54
N ALA A 202 9.42 -5.61 -9.80
CA ALA A 202 8.65 -6.75 -10.26
C ALA A 202 7.24 -6.74 -9.66
N ASN A 203 6.20 -6.91 -10.49
CA ASN A 203 4.88 -7.27 -10.02
C ASN A 203 4.82 -8.75 -9.68
N PHE A 204 5.37 -9.60 -10.55
CA PHE A 204 5.46 -11.04 -10.37
C PHE A 204 6.79 -11.58 -10.94
N ALA A 205 7.20 -12.75 -10.46
CA ALA A 205 8.29 -13.55 -10.99
C ALA A 205 7.77 -14.98 -11.20
N VAL A 206 8.02 -15.56 -12.37
CA VAL A 206 7.47 -16.86 -12.75
C VAL A 206 8.55 -17.94 -12.61
N ALA A 207 8.37 -18.86 -11.65
CA ALA A 207 9.36 -19.89 -11.34
C ALA A 207 9.71 -20.77 -12.55
N SER A 208 8.67 -21.30 -13.21
CA SER A 208 8.86 -22.26 -14.33
C SER A 208 9.56 -21.67 -15.56
N THR A 209 9.60 -20.34 -15.72
CA THR A 209 10.21 -19.67 -16.88
C THR A 209 11.41 -18.80 -16.55
N GLY A 210 11.59 -18.42 -15.28
CA GLY A 210 12.66 -17.52 -14.83
C GLY A 210 12.47 -16.08 -15.29
N GLU A 211 11.25 -15.66 -15.60
CA GLU A 211 10.97 -14.30 -16.09
C GLU A 211 10.41 -13.37 -15.02
N ILE A 212 10.76 -12.10 -15.15
CA ILE A 212 10.17 -11.00 -14.37
C ILE A 212 9.00 -10.40 -15.15
N VAL A 213 7.89 -10.15 -14.49
CA VAL A 213 6.70 -9.53 -15.08
C VAL A 213 6.43 -8.19 -14.44
N VAL A 214 6.32 -7.16 -15.31
CA VAL A 214 6.06 -5.77 -14.92
C VAL A 214 4.74 -5.30 -15.55
N CYS A 215 3.84 -4.79 -14.72
CA CYS A 215 2.53 -4.30 -15.14
C CYS A 215 2.49 -2.78 -15.02
N THR A 216 2.39 -2.06 -16.13
CA THR A 216 2.34 -0.60 -16.19
C THR A 216 1.21 -0.10 -17.08
N ASN A 217 0.90 1.21 -17.00
CA ASN A 217 -0.08 1.88 -17.88
C ASN A 217 0.56 2.92 -18.78
N GLU A 218 1.82 3.26 -18.57
CA GLU A 218 2.52 4.37 -19.22
C GLU A 218 3.56 3.91 -20.25
N GLY A 219 3.91 2.61 -20.28
CA GLY A 219 4.98 2.06 -21.12
C GLY A 219 6.39 2.54 -20.71
N ASN A 220 6.50 3.18 -19.56
CA ASN A 220 7.73 3.77 -19.04
C ASN A 220 8.78 2.72 -18.68
N ALA A 221 8.37 1.55 -18.19
CA ALA A 221 9.29 0.45 -17.90
C ALA A 221 9.96 -0.06 -19.20
N ASP A 222 9.15 -0.31 -20.25
CA ASP A 222 9.63 -0.77 -21.54
C ASP A 222 10.52 0.26 -22.23
N MET A 223 10.10 1.54 -22.19
CA MET A 223 10.91 2.64 -22.72
C MET A 223 12.24 2.75 -21.96
N GLY A 224 12.20 2.65 -20.63
CA GLY A 224 13.38 2.75 -19.78
C GLY A 224 14.41 1.66 -20.06
N THR A 225 13.97 0.43 -20.29
CA THR A 225 14.84 -0.73 -20.52
C THR A 225 15.33 -0.85 -21.97
N SER A 226 14.78 -0.06 -22.92
CA SER A 226 15.07 -0.21 -24.34
C SER A 226 16.43 0.36 -24.77
N PHE A 227 17.00 1.33 -24.05
CA PHE A 227 18.21 2.02 -24.46
C PHE A 227 19.45 1.64 -23.62
N PRO A 228 19.39 1.53 -22.29
CA PRO A 228 20.55 1.19 -21.47
C PRO A 228 21.08 -0.22 -21.74
N LYS A 229 22.40 -0.36 -21.62
CA LYS A 229 23.07 -1.66 -21.73
C LYS A 229 22.91 -2.53 -20.48
N VAL A 230 22.38 -1.97 -19.39
CA VAL A 230 22.18 -2.67 -18.13
C VAL A 230 20.74 -2.47 -17.68
N HIS A 231 20.05 -3.56 -17.42
CA HIS A 231 18.75 -3.60 -16.80
C HIS A 231 18.82 -4.29 -15.44
N ILE A 232 18.39 -3.62 -14.38
CA ILE A 232 18.29 -4.17 -13.02
C ILE A 232 16.81 -4.35 -12.69
N ALA A 233 16.35 -5.57 -12.46
CA ALA A 233 15.04 -5.85 -11.92
C ALA A 233 15.15 -6.20 -10.42
N THR A 234 14.30 -5.61 -9.57
CA THR A 234 14.29 -5.91 -8.15
C THR A 234 12.95 -6.49 -7.72
N MET A 235 12.98 -7.55 -6.92
CA MET A 235 11.79 -8.23 -6.44
C MET A 235 11.91 -8.66 -4.98
N GLY A 236 10.82 -8.51 -4.22
CA GLY A 236 10.70 -9.25 -2.96
C GLY A 236 10.43 -10.72 -3.25
N MET A 237 11.00 -11.62 -2.44
CA MET A 237 10.85 -13.07 -2.64
C MET A 237 9.38 -13.52 -2.69
N GLU A 238 8.46 -12.79 -2.07
CA GLU A 238 7.03 -13.05 -2.11
C GLU A 238 6.36 -12.79 -3.46
N LYS A 239 7.08 -12.25 -4.45
CA LYS A 239 6.54 -11.98 -5.79
C LYS A 239 6.46 -13.22 -6.68
N ILE A 240 7.03 -14.33 -6.22
CA ILE A 240 7.07 -15.57 -6.98
C ILE A 240 5.66 -16.16 -7.21
N VAL A 241 5.44 -16.68 -8.40
CA VAL A 241 4.31 -17.51 -8.81
C VAL A 241 4.82 -18.75 -9.54
N PRO A 242 4.13 -19.90 -9.46
CA PRO A 242 4.69 -21.15 -9.98
C PRO A 242 4.87 -21.14 -11.50
N ASN A 243 3.90 -20.68 -12.25
CA ASN A 243 3.85 -20.81 -13.72
C ASN A 243 3.01 -19.69 -14.36
N LEU A 244 2.92 -19.67 -15.69
CA LEU A 244 2.19 -18.69 -16.48
C LEU A 244 0.67 -18.78 -16.29
N GLU A 245 0.12 -19.95 -16.05
CA GLU A 245 -1.29 -20.15 -15.76
C GLU A 245 -1.68 -19.44 -14.45
N ALA A 246 -0.85 -19.60 -13.43
CA ALA A 246 -1.01 -18.87 -12.17
C ALA A 246 -0.89 -17.35 -12.36
N LEU A 247 0.08 -16.89 -13.17
CA LEU A 247 0.23 -15.47 -13.52
C LEU A 247 -1.06 -14.92 -14.17
N GLY A 248 -1.68 -15.70 -15.06
CA GLY A 248 -2.92 -15.33 -15.74
C GLY A 248 -4.08 -14.97 -14.79
N VAL A 249 -4.13 -15.60 -13.60
CA VAL A 249 -5.10 -15.24 -12.55
C VAL A 249 -4.79 -13.83 -12.01
N PHE A 250 -3.54 -13.54 -11.70
CA PHE A 250 -3.16 -12.25 -11.09
C PHE A 250 -3.27 -11.08 -12.05
N THR A 251 -2.92 -11.24 -13.32
CA THR A 251 -3.05 -10.17 -14.32
C THR A 251 -4.50 -9.74 -14.53
N ARG A 252 -5.46 -10.66 -14.40
CA ARG A 252 -6.90 -10.37 -14.43
C ARG A 252 -7.39 -9.64 -13.17
N LEU A 253 -6.75 -9.85 -12.02
CA LEU A 253 -7.14 -9.27 -10.74
C LEU A 253 -6.49 -7.92 -10.46
N LEU A 254 -5.21 -7.74 -10.85
CA LEU A 254 -4.38 -6.61 -10.42
C LEU A 254 -4.98 -5.25 -10.81
N ALA A 255 -5.15 -5.00 -12.10
CA ALA A 255 -5.65 -3.73 -12.60
C ALA A 255 -7.13 -3.50 -12.25
N ARG A 256 -7.95 -4.56 -12.23
CA ARG A 256 -9.36 -4.49 -11.79
C ARG A 256 -9.46 -4.01 -10.35
N SER A 257 -8.58 -4.50 -9.49
CA SER A 257 -8.56 -4.12 -8.07
C SER A 257 -7.93 -2.75 -7.84
N GLY A 258 -6.90 -2.37 -8.61
CA GLY A 258 -6.15 -1.12 -8.39
C GLY A 258 -6.85 0.10 -8.93
N THR A 259 -7.09 0.12 -10.23
CA THR A 259 -7.56 1.29 -10.99
C THR A 259 -8.93 1.10 -11.63
N GLY A 260 -9.52 -0.08 -11.50
CA GLY A 260 -10.77 -0.42 -12.16
C GLY A 260 -10.63 -0.58 -13.68
N GLN A 261 -9.51 -1.15 -14.14
CA GLN A 261 -9.25 -1.50 -15.54
C GLN A 261 -9.36 -3.01 -15.73
N PRO A 262 -9.76 -3.52 -16.91
CA PRO A 262 -9.79 -4.96 -17.18
C PRO A 262 -8.43 -5.64 -17.05
N ILE A 263 -7.38 -4.97 -17.53
CA ILE A 263 -5.96 -5.36 -17.46
C ILE A 263 -5.11 -4.08 -17.53
N THR A 264 -3.85 -4.12 -17.18
CA THR A 264 -2.89 -3.02 -17.41
C THR A 264 -2.63 -2.84 -18.90
N SER A 265 -2.31 -1.61 -19.30
CA SER A 265 -2.00 -1.30 -20.72
C SER A 265 -0.80 -2.09 -21.21
N TYR A 266 0.19 -2.31 -20.34
CA TYR A 266 1.40 -3.08 -20.62
C TYR A 266 1.55 -4.17 -19.56
N THR A 267 1.81 -5.39 -20.00
CA THR A 267 2.22 -6.53 -19.17
C THR A 267 3.47 -7.10 -19.81
N SER A 268 4.61 -6.60 -19.36
CA SER A 268 5.91 -6.86 -20.00
C SER A 268 6.61 -8.01 -19.31
N HIS A 269 7.12 -8.96 -20.11
CA HIS A 269 7.79 -10.16 -19.68
C HIS A 269 9.29 -10.04 -19.99
N TYR A 270 10.11 -9.84 -18.97
CA TYR A 270 11.57 -9.79 -19.08
C TYR A 270 12.15 -11.17 -18.80
N ARG A 271 12.45 -11.93 -19.84
CA ARG A 271 12.94 -13.29 -19.75
C ARG A 271 14.40 -13.42 -20.18
N ARG A 272 14.72 -12.88 -21.36
CA ARG A 272 16.07 -12.90 -21.93
C ARG A 272 16.50 -11.48 -22.23
N PRO A 273 17.74 -11.10 -21.87
CA PRO A 273 18.25 -9.81 -22.27
C PRO A 273 18.40 -9.76 -23.79
N PRO A 274 18.12 -8.59 -24.41
CA PRO A 274 18.54 -8.34 -25.80
C PRO A 274 20.04 -8.49 -25.95
N GLU A 275 20.51 -8.71 -27.18
CA GLU A 275 21.94 -8.80 -27.47
C GLU A 275 22.66 -7.51 -27.05
N GLY A 276 23.74 -7.65 -26.30
CA GLY A 276 24.53 -6.52 -25.77
C GLY A 276 23.97 -5.85 -24.54
N GLN A 277 22.90 -6.37 -23.94
CA GLN A 277 22.36 -5.91 -22.66
C GLN A 277 22.62 -6.93 -21.55
N GLU A 278 23.06 -6.46 -20.40
CA GLU A 278 23.12 -7.26 -19.17
C GLU A 278 21.80 -7.13 -18.41
N PHE A 279 21.30 -8.25 -17.90
CA PHE A 279 20.08 -8.30 -17.12
C PHE A 279 20.37 -8.83 -15.71
N HIS A 280 20.24 -7.98 -14.70
CA HIS A 280 20.44 -8.32 -13.31
C HIS A 280 19.09 -8.45 -12.60
N ILE A 281 18.91 -9.50 -11.82
CA ILE A 281 17.73 -9.72 -10.99
C ILE A 281 18.18 -9.76 -9.53
N ILE A 282 17.61 -8.89 -8.69
CA ILE A 282 17.92 -8.86 -7.25
C ILE A 282 16.71 -9.38 -6.47
N ILE A 283 16.87 -10.53 -5.82
CA ILE A 283 15.87 -11.16 -4.95
C ILE A 283 16.12 -10.70 -3.52
N VAL A 284 15.11 -10.07 -2.92
CA VAL A 284 15.26 -9.40 -1.61
C VAL A 284 14.40 -10.07 -0.55
N ASN A 285 15.02 -10.49 0.55
CA ASN A 285 14.33 -10.99 1.73
C ASN A 285 13.76 -9.83 2.57
N ASN A 286 14.60 -8.99 3.11
CA ASN A 286 14.24 -7.84 3.97
C ASN A 286 13.15 -8.16 5.01
N GLY A 287 13.30 -9.28 5.74
CA GLY A 287 12.39 -9.73 6.80
C GLY A 287 11.17 -10.53 6.32
N ARG A 288 11.06 -10.87 5.04
CA ARG A 288 9.94 -11.68 4.52
C ARG A 288 9.94 -13.10 5.05
N SER A 289 11.11 -13.71 5.22
CA SER A 289 11.26 -15.02 5.85
C SER A 289 10.76 -15.03 7.31
N ASP A 290 10.92 -13.92 8.04
CA ASP A 290 10.44 -13.81 9.41
C ASP A 290 8.91 -13.80 9.49
N ILE A 291 8.24 -13.34 8.42
CA ILE A 291 6.78 -13.35 8.32
C ILE A 291 6.25 -14.77 8.15
N LEU A 292 6.98 -15.66 7.47
CA LEU A 292 6.62 -17.08 7.33
C LEU A 292 6.49 -17.78 8.68
N ALA A 293 7.28 -17.36 9.67
CA ALA A 293 7.23 -17.89 11.03
C ALA A 293 6.04 -17.38 11.88
N LYS A 294 5.18 -16.49 11.32
CA LYS A 294 4.05 -15.88 12.02
C LYS A 294 2.70 -16.34 11.43
N PRO A 295 2.11 -17.45 11.91
CA PRO A 295 0.91 -18.05 11.33
C PRO A 295 -0.27 -17.08 11.18
N ASP A 296 -0.46 -16.18 12.18
CA ASP A 296 -1.54 -15.19 12.20
C ASP A 296 -1.36 -14.07 11.16
N HIS A 297 -0.14 -13.92 10.60
CA HIS A 297 0.22 -12.81 9.71
C HIS A 297 0.81 -13.24 8.37
N ILE A 298 1.04 -14.54 8.15
CA ILE A 298 1.65 -15.08 6.92
C ILE A 298 0.94 -14.61 5.65
N ARG A 299 -0.40 -14.49 5.70
CA ARG A 299 -1.20 -14.02 4.56
C ARG A 299 -0.86 -12.59 4.10
N THR A 300 -0.13 -11.80 4.90
CA THR A 300 0.39 -10.49 4.48
C THR A 300 1.32 -10.62 3.26
N LEU A 301 2.06 -11.74 3.13
CA LEU A 301 2.91 -12.04 1.97
C LEU A 301 2.11 -12.33 0.68
N ASN A 302 0.81 -12.59 0.78
CA ASN A 302 -0.04 -12.74 -0.41
C ASN A 302 -0.24 -11.42 -1.17
N CYS A 303 0.12 -10.27 -0.56
CA CYS A 303 -0.20 -8.95 -1.09
C CYS A 303 0.43 -8.68 -2.47
N ILE A 304 -0.42 -8.44 -3.48
CA ILE A 304 -0.01 -8.08 -4.85
C ILE A 304 0.14 -6.57 -5.06
N ARG A 305 0.06 -5.76 -4.01
CA ARG A 305 0.24 -4.30 -4.02
C ARG A 305 -0.77 -3.54 -4.90
N CYS A 306 -2.00 -4.02 -5.04
CA CYS A 306 -3.04 -3.38 -5.85
C CYS A 306 -3.61 -2.07 -5.25
N GLY A 307 -3.41 -1.77 -3.96
CA GLY A 307 -3.87 -0.52 -3.32
C GLY A 307 -5.35 -0.46 -2.93
N GLU A 308 -6.19 -1.44 -3.29
CA GLU A 308 -7.65 -1.38 -3.07
C GLU A 308 -8.06 -1.26 -1.60
N CYS A 309 -7.30 -1.85 -0.70
CA CYS A 309 -7.56 -1.70 0.73
C CYS A 309 -7.47 -0.25 1.22
N MET A 310 -6.71 0.61 0.53
CA MET A 310 -6.65 2.06 0.81
C MET A 310 -7.88 2.76 0.23
N ASN A 311 -8.26 2.45 -1.01
CA ASN A 311 -9.41 3.06 -1.68
C ASN A 311 -10.71 2.87 -0.91
N THR A 312 -10.88 1.72 -0.24
CA THR A 312 -12.07 1.40 0.54
C THR A 312 -12.01 1.86 2.00
N CYS A 313 -10.83 2.18 2.53
CA CYS A 313 -10.65 2.45 3.95
C CYS A 313 -11.24 3.81 4.36
N PRO A 314 -12.28 3.85 5.23
CA PRO A 314 -12.88 5.13 5.65
C PRO A 314 -11.90 6.01 6.44
N VAL A 315 -10.95 5.41 7.14
CA VAL A 315 -9.93 6.16 7.90
C VAL A 315 -8.92 6.78 6.94
N TYR A 316 -8.33 5.99 6.03
CA TYR A 316 -7.37 6.49 5.06
C TYR A 316 -7.95 7.61 4.18
N ARG A 317 -9.18 7.45 3.71
CA ARG A 317 -9.88 8.46 2.90
C ARG A 317 -10.02 9.81 3.62
N ARG A 318 -10.19 9.78 4.95
CA ARG A 318 -10.41 10.97 5.78
C ARG A 318 -9.15 11.53 6.42
N SER A 319 -8.09 10.75 6.55
CA SER A 319 -6.86 11.17 7.24
C SER A 319 -5.66 11.37 6.31
N GLY A 320 -5.77 10.94 5.05
CA GLY A 320 -4.68 10.99 4.08
C GLY A 320 -3.55 10.00 4.36
N GLY A 321 -2.69 9.79 3.36
CA GLY A 321 -1.57 8.84 3.45
C GLY A 321 -0.50 9.25 4.46
N TYR A 322 -0.21 10.53 4.55
CA TYR A 322 0.82 11.06 5.45
C TYR A 322 0.47 11.01 6.95
N SER A 323 -0.75 10.63 7.29
CA SER A 323 -1.11 10.37 8.69
C SER A 323 -0.50 9.06 9.22
N TYR A 324 -0.11 8.16 8.33
CA TYR A 324 0.54 6.90 8.70
C TYR A 324 2.06 7.10 8.81
N THR A 325 2.67 6.46 9.80
CA THR A 325 4.12 6.57 10.05
C THR A 325 4.96 5.61 9.22
N TYR A 326 4.33 4.61 8.59
CA TYR A 326 4.99 3.67 7.68
C TYR A 326 4.84 4.16 6.23
N PHE A 327 5.85 3.96 5.39
CA PHE A 327 5.87 4.46 3.99
C PHE A 327 4.72 3.92 3.12
N ILE A 328 4.20 2.74 3.44
CA ILE A 328 2.93 2.24 2.89
C ILE A 328 1.82 2.59 3.87
N PRO A 329 0.87 3.46 3.50
CA PRO A 329 -0.25 3.79 4.37
C PRO A 329 -1.40 2.76 4.31
N GLY A 330 -2.45 3.01 5.09
CA GLY A 330 -3.67 2.21 5.06
C GLY A 330 -3.54 0.82 5.66
N PRO A 331 -4.55 -0.05 5.47
CA PRO A 331 -4.65 -1.33 6.17
C PRO A 331 -3.49 -2.30 5.95
N ILE A 332 -2.98 -2.42 4.72
CA ILE A 332 -1.82 -3.26 4.45
C ILE A 332 -0.55 -2.69 5.09
N GLY A 333 -0.41 -1.36 5.08
CA GLY A 333 0.73 -0.67 5.70
C GLY A 333 0.75 -0.81 7.22
N ILE A 334 -0.42 -0.82 7.87
CA ILE A 334 -0.51 -1.12 9.31
C ILE A 334 0.10 -2.50 9.60
N ASN A 335 -0.30 -3.53 8.84
CA ASN A 335 0.20 -4.90 9.04
C ASN A 335 1.70 -5.01 8.73
N LEU A 336 2.16 -4.44 7.61
CA LEU A 336 3.58 -4.47 7.24
C LEU A 336 4.46 -3.69 8.23
N GLY A 337 4.03 -2.52 8.68
CA GLY A 337 4.75 -1.74 9.68
C GLY A 337 4.90 -2.50 11.00
N MET A 338 3.81 -3.12 11.47
CA MET A 338 3.85 -3.97 12.67
C MET A 338 4.76 -5.19 12.53
N LEU A 339 4.82 -5.79 11.34
CA LEU A 339 5.73 -6.89 11.04
C LEU A 339 7.19 -6.43 11.01
N ARG A 340 7.43 -5.20 10.58
CA ARG A 340 8.78 -4.61 10.48
C ARG A 340 9.32 -4.16 11.84
N ASN A 341 8.56 -3.32 12.54
CA ASN A 341 8.94 -2.79 13.86
C ASN A 341 7.69 -2.41 14.68
N PRO A 342 7.21 -3.31 15.56
CA PRO A 342 6.05 -3.03 16.40
C PRO A 342 6.21 -1.82 17.32
N GLU A 343 7.45 -1.51 17.74
CA GLU A 343 7.69 -0.38 18.65
C GLU A 343 7.47 0.96 17.94
N GLU A 344 7.87 1.06 16.71
CA GLU A 344 7.80 2.29 15.91
C GLU A 344 6.41 2.52 15.31
N TYR A 345 5.75 1.46 14.81
CA TYR A 345 4.54 1.58 14.01
C TYR A 345 3.24 1.24 14.75
N SER A 346 3.30 0.96 16.05
CA SER A 346 2.14 0.58 16.88
C SER A 346 1.01 1.63 16.90
N ASP A 347 1.34 2.91 16.75
CA ASP A 347 0.36 3.99 16.71
C ASP A 347 -0.66 3.83 15.56
N ASN A 348 -0.23 3.28 14.42
CA ASN A 348 -1.08 3.08 13.24
C ASN A 348 -2.19 2.05 13.49
N VAL A 349 -1.98 1.09 14.39
CA VAL A 349 -2.96 0.04 14.72
C VAL A 349 -4.24 0.62 15.31
N SER A 350 -4.13 1.73 16.04
CA SER A 350 -5.26 2.44 16.62
C SER A 350 -6.10 3.22 15.60
N ALA A 351 -5.56 3.50 14.41
CA ALA A 351 -6.26 4.19 13.34
C ALA A 351 -7.40 3.36 12.73
N CYS A 352 -7.31 2.03 12.76
CA CYS A 352 -8.31 1.16 12.15
C CYS A 352 -9.65 1.20 12.90
N SER A 353 -10.77 1.31 12.15
CA SER A 353 -12.14 1.22 12.71
C SER A 353 -12.67 -0.22 12.80
N LEU A 354 -11.91 -1.23 12.33
CA LEU A 354 -12.31 -2.64 12.25
C LEU A 354 -13.60 -2.88 11.44
N CYS A 355 -13.86 -2.07 10.42
CA CYS A 355 -15.05 -2.21 9.55
C CYS A 355 -14.93 -3.37 8.56
N LEU A 356 -13.77 -4.04 8.45
CA LEU A 356 -13.46 -5.18 7.58
C LEU A 356 -13.58 -4.92 6.07
N SER A 357 -13.89 -3.71 5.63
CA SER A 357 -14.04 -3.40 4.21
C SER A 357 -12.78 -3.77 3.39
N CYS A 358 -11.60 -3.57 3.96
CA CYS A 358 -10.31 -3.93 3.33
C CYS A 358 -10.15 -5.44 3.12
N SER A 359 -10.62 -6.27 4.05
CA SER A 359 -10.62 -7.74 3.92
C SER A 359 -11.59 -8.18 2.81
N ASN A 360 -12.79 -7.58 2.78
CA ASN A 360 -13.83 -7.92 1.81
C ASN A 360 -13.41 -7.64 0.36
N VAL A 361 -12.70 -6.54 0.11
CA VAL A 361 -12.29 -6.16 -1.26
C VAL A 361 -10.98 -6.80 -1.71
N CYS A 362 -10.20 -7.38 -0.81
CA CYS A 362 -8.87 -7.90 -1.13
C CYS A 362 -8.91 -8.96 -2.22
N PRO A 363 -8.25 -8.78 -3.38
CA PRO A 363 -8.30 -9.73 -4.49
C PRO A 363 -7.59 -11.06 -4.21
N VAL A 364 -6.77 -11.11 -3.17
CA VAL A 364 -6.05 -12.30 -2.72
C VAL A 364 -6.48 -12.75 -1.32
N LYS A 365 -7.65 -12.28 -0.88
CA LYS A 365 -8.33 -12.66 0.38
C LYS A 365 -7.43 -12.61 1.63
N ILE A 366 -6.70 -11.50 1.81
CA ILE A 366 -5.99 -11.22 3.06
C ILE A 366 -6.99 -10.68 4.09
N ASP A 367 -7.06 -11.30 5.26
CA ASP A 367 -7.88 -10.84 6.38
C ASP A 367 -7.19 -9.68 7.13
N LEU A 368 -7.07 -8.54 6.42
CA LEU A 368 -6.33 -7.37 6.94
C LEU A 368 -6.90 -6.86 8.26
N GLY A 369 -8.22 -6.81 8.38
CA GLY A 369 -8.88 -6.33 9.58
C GLY A 369 -8.70 -7.28 10.77
N GLU A 370 -8.75 -8.59 10.56
CA GLU A 370 -8.48 -9.59 11.58
C GLU A 370 -7.04 -9.51 12.07
N GLN A 371 -6.07 -9.40 11.15
CA GLN A 371 -4.68 -9.23 11.51
C GLN A 371 -4.45 -7.96 12.35
N ILE A 372 -5.10 -6.84 12.01
CA ILE A 372 -5.03 -5.60 12.80
C ILE A 372 -5.66 -5.79 14.19
N TYR A 373 -6.74 -6.57 14.28
CA TYR A 373 -7.33 -6.92 15.57
C TYR A 373 -6.38 -7.74 16.45
N ARG A 374 -5.67 -8.72 15.87
CA ARG A 374 -4.64 -9.51 16.59
C ARG A 374 -3.49 -8.65 17.06
N TRP A 375 -3.02 -7.71 16.21
CA TRP A 375 -2.02 -6.73 16.62
C TRP A 375 -2.44 -5.91 17.85
N ARG A 376 -3.73 -5.56 17.97
CA ARG A 376 -4.23 -4.87 19.17
C ARG A 376 -4.11 -5.72 20.44
N GLN A 377 -4.34 -7.02 20.32
CA GLN A 377 -4.17 -7.96 21.43
C GLN A 377 -2.69 -8.12 21.79
N ASP A 378 -1.81 -8.22 20.79
CA ASP A 378 -0.38 -8.36 21.03
C ASP A 378 0.22 -7.09 21.64
N LEU A 379 -0.21 -5.91 21.23
CA LEU A 379 0.19 -4.65 21.86
C LEU A 379 -0.21 -4.56 23.33
N ASP A 380 -1.30 -5.19 23.75
CA ASP A 380 -1.68 -5.28 25.16
C ASP A 380 -0.76 -6.22 25.92
N LYS A 381 -0.43 -7.40 25.35
CA LYS A 381 0.50 -8.37 25.94
C LYS A 381 1.89 -7.77 26.18
N ILE A 382 2.40 -6.96 25.24
CA ILE A 382 3.72 -6.29 25.36
C ILE A 382 3.66 -4.96 26.14
N GLY A 383 2.52 -4.64 26.77
CA GLY A 383 2.38 -3.46 27.65
C GLY A 383 2.30 -2.11 26.93
N LYS A 384 2.10 -2.08 25.60
CA LYS A 384 1.97 -0.84 24.81
C LYS A 384 0.54 -0.28 24.77
N ALA A 385 -0.47 -0.98 25.29
CA ALA A 385 -1.83 -0.47 25.42
C ALA A 385 -1.91 0.63 26.48
N SER A 386 -2.63 1.73 26.17
CA SER A 386 -2.74 2.85 27.12
C SER A 386 -3.50 2.45 28.39
N LYS A 387 -3.08 2.98 29.53
CA LYS A 387 -3.72 2.71 30.84
C LYS A 387 -5.20 3.09 30.84
N GLU A 388 -5.55 4.21 30.17
CA GLU A 388 -6.93 4.67 30.05
C GLU A 388 -7.80 3.64 29.31
N LYS A 389 -7.29 3.08 28.20
CA LYS A 389 -7.99 2.01 27.45
C LYS A 389 -8.17 0.74 28.30
N LYS A 390 -7.16 0.36 29.10
CA LYS A 390 -7.26 -0.79 30.00
C LYS A 390 -8.34 -0.61 31.06
N VAL A 391 -8.38 0.56 31.70
CA VAL A 391 -9.41 0.90 32.72
C VAL A 391 -10.81 0.91 32.10
N MET A 392 -10.94 1.53 30.91
CA MET A 392 -12.23 1.55 30.20
C MET A 392 -12.70 0.14 29.80
N SER A 393 -11.80 -0.67 29.25
CA SER A 393 -12.13 -2.05 28.85
C SER A 393 -12.50 -2.91 30.07
N PHE A 394 -11.82 -2.73 31.20
CA PHE A 394 -12.16 -3.40 32.44
C PHE A 394 -13.56 -3.00 32.94
N GLY A 395 -13.86 -1.70 32.94
CA GLY A 395 -15.19 -1.18 33.33
C GLY A 395 -16.30 -1.71 32.40
N MET A 396 -16.06 -1.73 31.09
CA MET A 396 -17.00 -2.29 30.13
C MET A 396 -17.21 -3.79 30.32
N LYS A 397 -16.13 -4.56 30.51
CA LYS A 397 -16.19 -5.99 30.81
C LYS A 397 -17.02 -6.23 32.05
N PHE A 398 -16.72 -5.53 33.16
CA PHE A 398 -17.44 -5.65 34.42
C PHE A 398 -18.95 -5.41 34.27
N LEU A 399 -19.32 -4.41 33.46
CA LEU A 399 -20.71 -4.07 33.19
C LEU A 399 -21.40 -5.12 32.31
N MET A 400 -20.75 -5.55 31.22
CA MET A 400 -21.33 -6.49 30.25
C MET A 400 -21.46 -7.92 30.80
N GLU A 401 -20.58 -8.34 31.71
CA GLU A 401 -20.69 -9.64 32.38
C GLU A 401 -21.87 -9.73 33.36
N ARG A 402 -22.56 -8.60 33.64
CA ARG A 402 -23.68 -8.51 34.58
C ARG A 402 -24.94 -7.98 33.90
N PRO A 403 -25.78 -8.88 33.31
CA PRO A 403 -26.95 -8.46 32.50
C PRO A 403 -27.88 -7.51 33.22
N GLY A 404 -28.09 -7.67 34.53
CA GLY A 404 -28.93 -6.77 35.33
C GLY A 404 -28.39 -5.35 35.40
N LEU A 405 -27.07 -5.20 35.68
CA LEU A 405 -26.41 -3.89 35.69
C LEU A 405 -26.38 -3.27 34.29
N PHE A 406 -26.07 -4.06 33.28
CA PHE A 406 -26.05 -3.61 31.88
C PHE A 406 -27.42 -3.08 31.43
N ASN A 407 -28.50 -3.86 31.67
CA ASN A 407 -29.85 -3.42 31.32
C ASN A 407 -30.26 -2.16 32.09
N THR A 408 -29.86 -2.06 33.37
CA THR A 408 -30.12 -0.84 34.17
C THR A 408 -29.37 0.36 33.59
N ALA A 409 -28.09 0.20 33.25
CA ALA A 409 -27.30 1.26 32.62
C ALA A 409 -27.92 1.72 31.27
N LEU A 410 -28.44 0.79 30.46
CA LEU A 410 -29.10 1.12 29.19
C LEU A 410 -30.39 1.97 29.40
N LYS A 411 -31.13 1.77 30.49
CA LYS A 411 -32.32 2.60 30.81
C LYS A 411 -31.94 4.05 31.11
N PHE A 412 -30.74 4.28 31.66
CA PHE A 412 -30.25 5.62 31.92
C PHE A 412 -29.46 6.24 30.76
N ALA A 413 -29.07 5.46 29.77
CA ALA A 413 -28.30 5.94 28.61
C ALA A 413 -28.97 7.12 27.87
N PRO A 414 -30.32 7.19 27.68
CA PRO A 414 -30.95 8.30 27.00
C PRO A 414 -30.77 9.66 27.71
N VAL A 415 -30.46 9.67 29.01
CA VAL A 415 -30.15 10.91 29.73
C VAL A 415 -28.94 11.62 29.15
N VAL A 416 -27.97 10.87 28.60
CA VAL A 416 -26.78 11.42 27.96
C VAL A 416 -27.12 12.30 26.76
N ASN A 417 -28.24 12.04 26.07
CA ASN A 417 -28.69 12.86 24.94
C ASN A 417 -29.05 14.30 25.33
N HIS A 418 -29.33 14.53 26.61
CA HIS A 418 -29.73 15.83 27.14
C HIS A 418 -28.61 16.56 27.89
N LEU A 419 -27.44 15.92 28.03
CA LEU A 419 -26.29 16.53 28.68
C LEU A 419 -25.61 17.58 27.78
N PRO A 420 -25.11 18.69 28.32
CA PRO A 420 -24.32 19.67 27.59
C PRO A 420 -23.06 19.01 26.93
N ARG A 421 -22.73 19.45 25.73
CA ARG A 421 -21.60 18.87 24.96
C ARG A 421 -20.27 18.82 25.75
N PHE A 422 -19.99 19.84 26.58
CA PHE A 422 -18.74 19.87 27.35
C PHE A 422 -18.66 18.79 28.43
N MET A 423 -19.78 18.27 28.90
CA MET A 423 -19.83 17.17 29.87
C MET A 423 -19.60 15.83 29.22
N VAL A 424 -20.04 15.65 27.96
CA VAL A 424 -19.95 14.43 27.21
C VAL A 424 -18.61 14.37 26.43
N TYR A 425 -18.19 15.48 25.83
CA TYR A 425 -17.03 15.58 24.93
C TYR A 425 -15.91 16.40 25.56
N ASN A 426 -15.13 15.78 26.42
CA ASN A 426 -14.01 16.40 27.11
C ASN A 426 -12.78 15.49 27.11
N GLY A 427 -11.64 16.02 27.56
CA GLY A 427 -10.37 15.29 27.58
C GLY A 427 -10.26 14.22 28.66
N LEU A 428 -11.22 14.14 29.60
CA LEU A 428 -11.23 13.17 30.70
C LEU A 428 -11.94 11.86 30.33
N ASN A 429 -12.78 11.87 29.31
CA ASN A 429 -13.44 10.66 28.85
C ASN A 429 -12.79 10.08 27.58
N ALA A 430 -12.95 8.76 27.38
CA ALA A 430 -12.36 8.03 26.26
C ALA A 430 -12.93 8.45 24.88
N TRP A 431 -14.09 9.09 24.84
CA TRP A 431 -14.73 9.54 23.62
C TRP A 431 -14.06 10.81 23.07
N GLY A 432 -13.60 11.71 23.97
CA GLY A 432 -12.83 12.89 23.62
C GLY A 432 -13.57 13.93 22.77
N LYS A 433 -12.83 14.97 22.37
CA LYS A 433 -13.39 16.10 21.61
C LYS A 433 -13.66 15.85 20.13
N GLY A 434 -13.06 14.82 19.56
CA GLY A 434 -13.07 14.56 18.10
C GLY A 434 -14.09 13.49 17.66
N ARG A 435 -15.00 13.08 18.54
CA ARG A 435 -15.97 12.01 18.25
C ARG A 435 -17.37 12.46 18.60
N GLU A 436 -18.36 11.89 17.91
CA GLU A 436 -19.77 12.08 18.21
C GLU A 436 -20.40 10.76 18.65
N LEU A 437 -21.17 10.82 19.72
CA LEU A 437 -21.99 9.70 20.15
C LEU A 437 -23.29 9.73 19.35
N PRO A 438 -23.74 8.61 18.79
CA PRO A 438 -25.10 8.51 18.27
C PRO A 438 -26.09 8.72 19.41
N ALA A 439 -27.24 9.29 19.10
CA ALA A 439 -28.30 9.45 20.09
C ALA A 439 -28.75 8.08 20.62
N PHE A 440 -28.78 7.94 21.92
CA PHE A 440 -29.28 6.71 22.56
C PHE A 440 -30.79 6.59 22.34
N ALA A 441 -31.25 5.40 21.98
CA ALA A 441 -32.64 5.07 21.82
C ALA A 441 -33.38 5.17 23.18
N LYS A 442 -34.63 5.59 23.17
CA LYS A 442 -35.47 5.71 24.38
C LYS A 442 -35.73 4.36 25.06
N GLU A 443 -35.82 3.31 24.29
CA GLU A 443 -36.01 1.93 24.77
C GLU A 443 -34.85 1.04 24.29
N SER A 444 -34.43 0.09 25.12
CA SER A 444 -33.40 -0.90 24.72
C SER A 444 -34.00 -1.90 23.73
N PHE A 445 -33.14 -2.49 22.88
CA PHE A 445 -33.55 -3.58 21.98
C PHE A 445 -34.25 -4.72 22.77
N ASN A 446 -33.70 -5.09 23.95
CA ASN A 446 -34.28 -6.13 24.80
C ASN A 446 -35.70 -5.79 25.27
N ASP A 447 -35.96 -4.51 25.61
CA ASP A 447 -37.32 -4.08 26.00
C ASP A 447 -38.25 -4.07 24.79
N MET A 448 -37.79 -3.58 23.65
CA MET A 448 -38.59 -3.61 22.42
C MET A 448 -38.91 -5.05 21.98
N TRP A 449 -37.93 -5.97 22.07
CA TRP A 449 -38.14 -7.38 21.75
C TRP A 449 -39.16 -8.04 22.67
N LYS A 450 -39.02 -7.87 24.00
CA LYS A 450 -39.97 -8.41 24.99
C LYS A 450 -41.38 -7.89 24.81
N ASN A 451 -41.52 -6.67 24.32
CA ASN A 451 -42.79 -6.00 24.09
C ASN A 451 -43.32 -6.22 22.65
N ASN A 452 -42.75 -7.14 21.85
CA ASN A 452 -43.11 -7.40 20.46
C ASN A 452 -43.10 -6.16 19.55
N LYS A 453 -42.27 -5.15 19.85
CA LYS A 453 -42.14 -3.92 19.06
C LYS A 453 -41.14 -4.07 17.90
N VAL A 454 -40.39 -5.15 17.88
CA VAL A 454 -39.42 -5.52 16.81
C VAL A 454 -39.84 -6.86 16.24
N ARG A 455 -39.93 -6.93 14.92
CA ARG A 455 -40.21 -8.20 14.17
C ARG A 455 -38.93 -8.81 13.66
#